data_0a887dbc481c7e42cdf9d4d99e2f7519
#
_entry.id   0a887dbc481c7e42cdf9d4d99e2f7519
#
_cell.length_a   1.000
_cell.length_b   1.000
_cell.length_c   1.000
_cell.angle_alpha   90.00
_cell.angle_beta   90.00
_cell.angle_gamma   90.00
#
_symmetry.space_group_name_H-M   'P 1'
#
loop_
_entity.id
_entity.type
_entity.pdbx_description
1 polymer ?
#
loop_
_entity_poly.entity_id
_entity_poly.type
_entity_poly.pdbx_seq_one_letter_code
_entity_poly.pdbx_strand_id
1 'polypeptide(L)'
;MDDQKVILIAEPEEGLSEKLRAFFRDRGFILLKTPNLKETLLTLQEKRVDVLVLDATLLEKDYGFICVIKGIEPELPVIVCAENNTPEIESQIRKQKIFYYHIKPFGIQDLEMAISNAVNGLSH
;
A
#
# COMPACT_ATOMS: atom_id res chain seq x y z
N MET A 1 -11.69 9.33 21.86
CA MET A 1 -10.74 8.63 21.40
C MET A 1 -10.65 8.56 19.98
N ASP A 2 -9.64 9.03 19.47
CA ASP A 2 -9.55 9.07 18.12
C ASP A 2 -9.10 7.86 17.56
N ASP A 3 -9.78 7.39 16.57
CA ASP A 3 -9.33 6.26 15.80
C ASP A 3 -8.66 6.77 14.58
N GLN A 4 -7.51 7.41 14.76
CA GLN A 4 -6.75 7.82 13.59
C GLN A 4 -6.38 6.60 12.78
N LYS A 5 -6.57 6.69 11.47
CA LYS A 5 -6.23 5.59 10.58
C LYS A 5 -4.73 5.56 10.33
N VAL A 6 -4.18 4.36 10.31
CA VAL A 6 -2.75 4.15 10.14
C VAL A 6 -2.49 3.58 8.76
N ILE A 7 -1.70 4.28 7.97
CA ILE A 7 -1.35 3.86 6.62
C ILE A 7 0.14 3.55 6.59
N LEU A 8 0.47 2.32 6.20
CA LEU A 8 1.86 1.90 6.09
C LEU A 8 2.29 2.00 4.63
N ILE A 9 3.35 2.75 4.36
CA ILE A 9 3.92 2.84 3.03
C ILE A 9 5.22 2.05 3.03
N ALA A 10 5.25 0.96 2.27
CA ALA A 10 6.42 0.12 2.11
C ALA A 10 7.08 0.47 0.78
N GLU A 11 8.21 1.15 0.83
CA GLU A 11 8.94 1.56 -0.37
C GLU A 11 10.42 1.70 -0.02
N PRO A 12 11.32 1.43 -0.98
CA PRO A 12 12.75 1.52 -0.67
C PRO A 12 13.24 2.95 -0.53
N GLU A 13 12.56 3.90 -1.18
CA GLU A 13 12.90 5.31 -1.09
C GLU A 13 11.73 6.08 -0.51
N GLU A 14 11.72 7.40 -0.63
CA GLU A 14 10.67 8.18 0.00
C GLU A 14 9.76 8.89 -0.99
N GLY A 15 9.73 8.41 -2.23
CA GLY A 15 8.96 9.08 -3.27
C GLY A 15 7.47 9.17 -2.99
N LEU A 16 6.86 8.05 -2.61
CA LEU A 16 5.43 8.05 -2.34
C LEU A 16 5.11 8.76 -1.04
N SER A 17 5.89 8.51 0.01
CA SER A 17 5.60 9.11 1.30
C SER A 17 5.74 10.64 1.22
N GLU A 18 6.69 11.14 0.45
CA GLU A 18 6.82 12.58 0.29
C GLU A 18 5.65 13.17 -0.47
N LYS A 19 5.21 12.51 -1.53
CA LYS A 19 4.10 13.01 -2.32
C LYS A 19 2.78 12.99 -1.55
N LEU A 20 2.65 12.06 -0.62
CA LEU A 20 1.40 11.89 0.13
C LEU A 20 1.39 12.61 1.48
N ARG A 21 2.50 13.23 1.87
CA ARG A 21 2.64 13.77 3.22
C ARG A 21 1.56 14.79 3.54
N ALA A 22 1.31 15.73 2.62
CA ALA A 22 0.30 16.77 2.86
C ALA A 22 -1.10 16.17 2.94
N PHE A 23 -1.38 15.20 2.08
CA PHE A 23 -2.67 14.51 2.06
C PHE A 23 -2.91 13.81 3.41
N PHE A 24 -1.90 13.11 3.93
CA PHE A 24 -2.05 12.42 5.21
C PHE A 24 -2.25 13.41 6.35
N ARG A 25 -1.48 14.50 6.34
CA ARG A 25 -1.63 15.53 7.37
C ARG A 25 -3.04 16.12 7.36
N ASP A 26 -3.54 16.44 6.17
CA ASP A 26 -4.84 17.08 6.05
C ASP A 26 -5.98 16.15 6.47
N ARG A 27 -5.79 14.83 6.31
CA ARG A 27 -6.81 13.86 6.69
C ARG A 27 -6.62 13.35 8.11
N GLY A 28 -5.52 13.72 8.77
CA GLY A 28 -5.25 13.22 10.10
C GLY A 28 -4.84 11.76 10.14
N PHE A 29 -4.31 11.24 9.03
CA PHE A 29 -3.83 9.87 8.98
C PHE A 29 -2.43 9.77 9.60
N ILE A 30 -2.14 8.63 10.22
CA ILE A 30 -0.81 8.34 10.72
C ILE A 30 -0.04 7.65 9.61
N LEU A 31 1.15 8.17 9.30
CA LEU A 31 2.01 7.61 8.29
C LEU A 31 3.09 6.77 8.94
N LEU A 32 3.14 5.49 8.61
CA LEU A 32 4.27 4.63 8.94
C LEU A 32 5.00 4.29 7.65
N LYS A 33 6.30 4.09 7.75
CA LYS A 33 7.10 3.81 6.57
C LYS A 33 8.07 2.69 6.85
N THR A 34 8.20 1.75 5.91
CA THR A 34 9.20 0.68 5.99
C THR A 34 9.94 0.57 4.68
N PRO A 35 11.24 0.26 4.71
CA PRO A 35 12.05 0.27 3.49
C PRO A 35 12.16 -1.08 2.79
N ASN A 36 11.70 -2.17 3.40
CA ASN A 36 11.83 -3.50 2.81
C ASN A 36 10.73 -4.40 3.34
N LEU A 37 10.62 -5.59 2.75
CA LEU A 37 9.55 -6.52 3.11
C LEU A 37 9.69 -7.05 4.52
N LYS A 38 10.91 -7.27 4.98
CA LYS A 38 11.10 -7.80 6.33
C LYS A 38 10.52 -6.85 7.37
N GLU A 39 10.85 -5.58 7.28
CA GLU A 39 10.35 -4.61 8.22
C GLU A 39 8.85 -4.39 8.05
N THR A 40 8.35 -4.53 6.83
CA THR A 40 6.92 -4.44 6.57
C THR A 40 6.18 -5.54 7.32
N LEU A 41 6.66 -6.79 7.21
CA LEU A 41 6.02 -7.90 7.90
C LEU A 41 6.09 -7.75 9.41
N LEU A 42 7.23 -7.29 9.93
CA LEU A 42 7.35 -7.07 11.37
C LEU A 42 6.37 -5.99 11.84
N THR A 43 6.25 -4.92 11.09
CA THR A 43 5.32 -3.85 11.44
C THR A 43 3.88 -4.34 11.45
N LEU A 44 3.51 -5.14 10.46
CA LEU A 44 2.15 -5.68 10.39
C LEU A 44 1.84 -6.61 11.57
N GLN A 45 2.85 -7.27 12.11
CA GLN A 45 2.66 -8.15 13.25
C GLN A 45 2.61 -7.39 14.57
N GLU A 46 3.24 -6.21 14.62
CA GLU A 46 3.38 -5.50 15.88
C GLU A 46 2.45 -4.31 16.04
N LYS A 47 1.95 -3.74 14.95
CA LYS A 47 1.17 -2.52 15.00
C LYS A 47 -0.10 -2.66 14.19
N ARG A 48 -1.13 -1.92 14.59
CA ARG A 48 -2.35 -1.87 13.80
C ARG A 48 -2.08 -1.05 12.54
N VAL A 49 -2.40 -1.61 11.39
CA VAL A 49 -2.29 -0.94 10.11
C VAL A 49 -3.62 -1.07 9.40
N ASP A 50 -4.16 0.05 8.94
CA ASP A 50 -5.46 0.07 8.29
C ASP A 50 -5.39 -0.06 6.78
N VAL A 51 -4.29 0.38 6.17
CA VAL A 51 -4.07 0.26 4.72
C VAL A 51 -2.58 0.10 4.49
N LEU A 52 -2.21 -0.80 3.57
CA LEU A 52 -0.82 -0.96 3.15
C LEU A 52 -0.67 -0.46 1.73
N VAL A 53 0.26 0.46 1.52
CA VAL A 53 0.65 0.93 0.19
C VAL A 53 2.02 0.33 -0.08
N LEU A 54 2.12 -0.56 -1.07
CA LEU A 54 3.30 -1.37 -1.31
C LEU A 54 3.91 -1.05 -2.66
N ASP A 55 5.18 -0.65 -2.66
CA ASP A 55 5.93 -0.46 -3.89
C ASP A 55 6.27 -1.83 -4.47
N ALA A 56 5.86 -2.07 -5.70
CA ALA A 56 6.04 -3.38 -6.33
C ALA A 56 7.51 -3.78 -6.46
N THR A 57 8.44 -2.81 -6.47
CA THR A 57 9.85 -3.17 -6.57
C THR A 57 10.33 -3.97 -5.37
N LEU A 58 9.69 -3.82 -4.22
CA LEU A 58 10.06 -4.60 -3.04
C LEU A 58 9.76 -6.07 -3.21
N LEU A 59 8.88 -6.43 -4.12
CA LEU A 59 8.51 -7.82 -4.34
C LEU A 59 9.55 -8.58 -5.16
N GLU A 60 10.45 -7.87 -5.85
CA GLU A 60 11.52 -8.47 -6.63
C GLU A 60 11.03 -9.59 -7.54
N LYS A 61 9.91 -9.31 -8.22
CA LYS A 61 9.25 -10.23 -9.16
C LYS A 61 8.60 -11.45 -8.51
N ASP A 62 8.61 -11.54 -7.19
CA ASP A 62 7.87 -12.58 -6.49
C ASP A 62 6.54 -11.97 -6.04
N TYR A 63 5.63 -11.82 -6.99
CA TYR A 63 4.37 -11.14 -6.72
C TYR A 63 3.46 -11.97 -5.82
N GLY A 64 3.70 -13.28 -5.75
CA GLY A 64 2.94 -14.13 -4.84
C GLY A 64 3.21 -13.81 -3.37
N PHE A 65 4.25 -13.03 -3.08
CA PHE A 65 4.54 -12.67 -1.70
C PHE A 65 3.40 -11.85 -1.07
N ILE A 66 2.58 -11.21 -1.90
CA ILE A 66 1.40 -10.51 -1.38
C ILE A 66 0.49 -11.49 -0.64
N CYS A 67 0.48 -12.75 -1.06
CA CYS A 67 -0.28 -13.78 -0.38
C CYS A 67 0.19 -13.98 1.06
N VAL A 68 1.50 -13.83 1.30
CA VAL A 68 2.05 -13.93 2.66
C VAL A 68 1.52 -12.78 3.52
N ILE A 69 1.50 -11.58 2.94
CA ILE A 69 0.99 -10.41 3.64
C ILE A 69 -0.48 -10.60 3.99
N LYS A 70 -1.27 -11.08 3.03
CA LYS A 70 -2.69 -11.31 3.24
C LYS A 70 -2.92 -12.45 4.24
N GLY A 71 -1.98 -13.37 4.37
CA GLY A 71 -2.07 -14.42 5.37
C GLY A 71 -1.92 -13.90 6.78
N ILE A 72 -1.11 -12.85 6.95
CA ILE A 72 -0.93 -12.22 8.26
C ILE A 72 -2.14 -11.35 8.60
N GLU A 73 -2.61 -10.56 7.61
CA GLU A 73 -3.73 -9.64 7.81
C GLU A 73 -4.73 -9.82 6.68
N PRO A 74 -5.64 -10.80 6.80
CA PRO A 74 -6.54 -11.12 5.69
C PRO A 74 -7.46 -9.96 5.26
N GLU A 75 -7.80 -9.09 6.21
CA GLU A 75 -8.73 -8.00 5.90
C GLU A 75 -8.03 -6.72 5.49
N LEU A 76 -6.73 -6.71 5.45
CA LEU A 76 -5.95 -5.50 5.17
C LEU A 76 -6.06 -5.13 3.69
N PRO A 77 -6.55 -3.92 3.36
CA PRO A 77 -6.50 -3.47 1.97
C PRO A 77 -5.05 -3.22 1.57
N VAL A 78 -4.64 -3.82 0.46
CA VAL A 78 -3.28 -3.65 -0.07
C VAL A 78 -3.37 -2.93 -1.40
N ILE A 79 -2.71 -1.77 -1.48
CA ILE A 79 -2.61 -0.99 -2.71
C ILE A 79 -1.19 -1.18 -3.22
N VAL A 80 -1.05 -1.64 -4.45
CA VAL A 80 0.28 -1.90 -5.04
C VAL A 80 0.58 -0.80 -6.05
N CYS A 81 1.76 -0.19 -5.91
CA CYS A 81 2.22 0.87 -6.81
C CYS A 81 3.35 0.34 -7.66
N ALA A 82 3.20 0.42 -8.98
CA ALA A 82 4.20 -0.08 -9.92
C ALA A 82 4.63 1.02 -10.88
N GLU A 83 5.92 1.03 -11.20
CA GLU A 83 6.44 2.01 -12.13
C GLU A 83 6.53 1.44 -13.54
N ASN A 84 7.08 0.26 -13.66
CA ASN A 84 7.22 -0.40 -14.94
C ASN A 84 6.13 -1.45 -15.06
N ASN A 85 5.05 -1.07 -15.73
CA ASN A 85 3.90 -1.96 -15.86
C ASN A 85 3.91 -2.72 -17.17
N THR A 86 3.67 -4.03 -17.10
CA THR A 86 3.40 -4.85 -18.27
C THR A 86 2.13 -5.64 -18.00
N PRO A 87 1.44 -6.11 -19.05
CA PRO A 87 0.24 -6.92 -18.83
C PRO A 87 0.52 -8.15 -17.95
N GLU A 88 1.70 -8.74 -18.09
CA GLU A 88 2.06 -9.91 -17.30
C GLU A 88 2.20 -9.57 -15.83
N ILE A 89 2.88 -8.48 -15.52
CA ILE A 89 3.07 -8.05 -14.14
C ILE A 89 1.72 -7.69 -13.52
N GLU A 90 0.93 -6.91 -14.25
CA GLU A 90 -0.37 -6.49 -13.73
C GLU A 90 -1.25 -7.70 -13.45
N SER A 91 -1.26 -8.68 -14.37
CA SER A 91 -2.06 -9.89 -14.19
C SER A 91 -1.62 -10.65 -12.95
N GLN A 92 -0.30 -10.79 -12.74
CA GLN A 92 0.21 -11.52 -11.59
C GLN A 92 -0.17 -10.83 -10.27
N ILE A 93 -0.09 -9.52 -10.24
CA ILE A 93 -0.38 -8.77 -9.02
C ILE A 93 -1.87 -8.81 -8.74
N ARG A 94 -2.71 -8.62 -9.76
CA ARG A 94 -4.16 -8.59 -9.55
C ARG A 94 -4.72 -9.93 -9.10
N LYS A 95 -4.04 -11.03 -9.39
CA LYS A 95 -4.45 -12.33 -8.90
C LYS A 95 -4.37 -12.43 -7.37
N GLN A 96 -3.64 -11.53 -6.72
CA GLN A 96 -3.41 -11.59 -5.29
C GLN A 96 -4.51 -10.89 -4.48
N LYS A 97 -5.62 -10.49 -5.13
CA LYS A 97 -6.77 -9.88 -4.44
C LYS A 97 -6.39 -8.59 -3.73
N ILE A 98 -5.66 -7.74 -4.44
CA ILE A 98 -5.29 -6.44 -3.92
C ILE A 98 -6.49 -5.50 -4.02
N PHE A 99 -6.42 -4.39 -3.27
CA PHE A 99 -7.48 -3.40 -3.27
C PHE A 99 -7.41 -2.50 -4.50
N TYR A 100 -6.20 -2.09 -4.91
CA TYR A 100 -6.02 -1.18 -6.03
C TYR A 100 -4.61 -1.31 -6.57
N TYR A 101 -4.48 -1.17 -7.90
CA TYR A 101 -3.18 -1.24 -8.58
C TYR A 101 -2.92 0.13 -9.19
N HIS A 102 -1.92 0.84 -8.69
CA HIS A 102 -1.59 2.20 -9.11
C HIS A 102 -0.33 2.19 -9.96
N ILE A 103 -0.39 2.84 -11.13
CA ILE A 103 0.78 2.99 -11.99
C ILE A 103 1.36 4.36 -11.71
N LYS A 104 2.59 4.40 -11.22
CA LYS A 104 3.20 5.61 -10.68
C LYS A 104 3.22 6.83 -11.60
N PRO A 105 3.40 6.69 -12.93
CA PRO A 105 3.39 7.89 -13.78
C PRO A 105 2.06 8.63 -13.77
N PHE A 106 0.97 7.97 -13.38
CA PHE A 106 -0.32 8.63 -13.33
C PHE A 106 -0.43 9.48 -12.09
N GLY A 107 -1.42 10.35 -12.05
CA GLY A 107 -1.50 11.36 -11.01
C GLY A 107 -1.66 10.80 -9.62
N ILE A 108 -1.06 11.50 -8.64
CA ILE A 108 -1.12 11.10 -7.25
C ILE A 108 -2.55 11.13 -6.72
N GLN A 109 -3.44 11.88 -7.38
CA GLN A 109 -4.82 12.03 -6.93
C GLN A 109 -5.58 10.70 -6.96
N ASP A 110 -5.27 9.85 -7.95
CA ASP A 110 -5.90 8.54 -8.01
C ASP A 110 -5.49 7.69 -6.82
N LEU A 111 -4.24 7.80 -6.41
CA LEU A 111 -3.73 7.06 -5.26
C LEU A 111 -4.36 7.59 -3.97
N GLU A 112 -4.49 8.91 -3.85
CA GLU A 112 -5.14 9.49 -2.68
C GLU A 112 -6.58 9.01 -2.57
N MET A 113 -7.28 8.93 -3.70
CA MET A 113 -8.66 8.45 -3.69
C MET A 113 -8.74 6.98 -3.30
N ALA A 114 -7.81 6.17 -3.80
CA ALA A 114 -7.79 4.76 -3.45
C ALA A 114 -7.54 4.56 -1.96
N ILE A 115 -6.64 5.34 -1.37
CA ILE A 115 -6.38 5.27 0.06
C ILE A 115 -7.63 5.68 0.85
N SER A 116 -8.29 6.77 0.43
CA SER A 116 -9.50 7.20 1.11
C SER A 116 -10.59 6.15 1.05
N ASN A 117 -10.77 5.53 -0.11
CA ASN A 117 -11.77 4.47 -0.26
C ASN A 117 -11.43 3.26 0.61
N ALA A 118 -10.16 2.90 0.68
CA ALA A 118 -9.74 1.77 1.50
C ALA A 118 -9.98 2.04 2.98
N VAL A 119 -9.67 3.25 3.43
CA VAL A 119 -9.88 3.64 4.82
C VAL A 119 -11.36 3.59 5.18
N ASN A 120 -12.22 3.98 4.24
CA ASN A 120 -13.66 4.05 4.49
C ASN A 120 -14.39 2.74 4.20
N GLY A 121 -13.66 1.70 3.81
CA GLY A 121 -14.27 0.42 3.51
C GLY A 121 -15.04 0.38 2.22
N LEU A 122 -14.78 1.31 1.30
CA LEU A 122 -15.48 1.38 0.03
C LEU A 122 -14.72 0.61 -1.03
N SER A 123 -15.46 0.01 -1.96
CA SER A 123 -14.81 -0.65 -3.11
C SER A 123 -14.17 0.40 -4.00
N HIS A 124 -13.17 0.00 -4.71
CA HIS A 124 -12.52 0.93 -5.61
C HIS A 124 -12.63 0.51 -7.08
#